data_df521c4a13103a1d398fb33315348307
#
_entry.id   df521c4a13103a1d398fb33315348307
#
_cell.length_a   1.000
_cell.length_b   1.000
_cell.length_c   1.000
_cell.angle_alpha   90.00
_cell.angle_beta   90.00
_cell.angle_gamma   90.00
#
_symmetry.space_group_name_H-M   'P 1'
#
loop_
_entity.id
_entity.type
_entity.pdbx_description
1 polymer ?
#
loop_
_entity_poly.entity_id
_entity_poly.type
_entity_poly.pdbx_seq_one_letter_code
_entity_poly.pdbx_strand_id
1 'polypeptide(L)'
;NSSGSVDWQDAAVAYADITPEITGAADNHKWVVTHIPFDFGSAATHPFLQIADDVKRVSLATDGLGQRVMVKGYASEGHDSGHMDYGGNINTRAGGEADFGTLFTSTKDVNAIYGVHVNTTEAYPEANSFRSLPFTGGRGWNWLNQSYYVNQRDDLGNGGAVNRFQELRNQFPLSKYPNFRWIYIDVYYGSGWQADRLGNELNKMGWEVGSEWADRFERHSLWSHWSNDEHYGGATNKGLNSQVIRFVDNANKDNWNPNVVLGYPQIVEFEGWTGHQDQDAFYRNIWANNLPSKFLQNSRIMRYDTADAGDGKTKHTYTFAN
;
A
#
# COMPACT_ATOMS: atom_id res chain seq x y z
N ASN A 1 -8.46 -32.99 7.47
CA ASN A 1 -8.04 -32.69 8.84
C ASN A 1 -7.58 -33.96 9.53
N SER A 2 -6.31 -34.02 9.92
CA SER A 2 -5.73 -35.20 10.59
C SER A 2 -6.20 -35.40 12.04
N SER A 3 -6.81 -34.37 12.65
CA SER A 3 -7.34 -34.43 14.02
C SER A 3 -8.73 -35.05 14.11
N GLY A 4 -9.45 -35.19 13.00
CA GLY A 4 -10.83 -35.69 12.97
C GLY A 4 -11.89 -34.73 13.49
N SER A 5 -11.52 -33.53 13.95
CA SER A 5 -12.44 -32.44 14.34
C SER A 5 -12.25 -31.21 13.45
N VAL A 6 -13.34 -30.58 13.07
CA VAL A 6 -13.33 -29.34 12.29
C VAL A 6 -13.14 -28.16 13.23
N ASP A 7 -12.20 -27.27 12.90
CA ASP A 7 -11.95 -26.05 13.66
C ASP A 7 -11.98 -24.80 12.74
N TRP A 8 -11.72 -23.62 13.32
CA TRP A 8 -11.74 -22.36 12.57
C TRP A 8 -10.71 -22.32 11.43
N GLN A 9 -9.61 -23.07 11.52
CA GLN A 9 -8.56 -23.09 10.50
C GLN A 9 -9.00 -23.88 9.26
N ASP A 10 -9.78 -24.94 9.44
CA ASP A 10 -10.42 -25.64 8.32
C ASP A 10 -11.38 -24.71 7.56
N ALA A 11 -12.12 -23.88 8.33
CA ALA A 11 -13.00 -22.87 7.74
C ALA A 11 -12.20 -21.78 7.01
N ALA A 12 -11.06 -21.33 7.55
CA ALA A 12 -10.18 -20.36 6.91
C ALA A 12 -9.61 -20.87 5.58
N VAL A 13 -9.16 -22.12 5.55
CA VAL A 13 -8.71 -22.76 4.30
C VAL A 13 -9.82 -22.83 3.27
N ALA A 14 -11.02 -23.27 3.67
CA ALA A 14 -12.17 -23.31 2.77
C ALA A 14 -12.62 -21.93 2.29
N TYR A 15 -12.55 -20.92 3.15
CA TYR A 15 -12.85 -19.54 2.80
C TYR A 15 -11.86 -19.00 1.76
N ALA A 16 -10.56 -19.23 1.95
CA ALA A 16 -9.53 -18.82 1.00
C ALA A 16 -9.70 -19.50 -0.38
N ASP A 17 -10.26 -20.73 -0.44
CA ASP A 17 -10.54 -21.43 -1.69
C ASP A 17 -11.69 -20.80 -2.52
N ILE A 18 -12.62 -20.14 -1.86
CA ILE A 18 -13.78 -19.50 -2.51
C ILE A 18 -13.65 -17.99 -2.66
N THR A 19 -12.66 -17.38 -2.01
CA THR A 19 -12.40 -15.93 -2.11
C THR A 19 -11.75 -15.62 -3.46
N PRO A 20 -12.25 -14.63 -4.22
CA PRO A 20 -11.61 -14.21 -5.46
C PRO A 20 -10.17 -13.75 -5.21
N GLU A 21 -9.29 -14.08 -6.15
CA GLU A 21 -7.91 -13.62 -6.09
C GLU A 21 -7.85 -12.09 -6.21
N ILE A 22 -7.06 -11.47 -5.35
CA ILE A 22 -6.85 -10.02 -5.36
C ILE A 22 -5.98 -9.63 -6.57
N THR A 23 -6.34 -8.54 -7.25
CA THR A 23 -5.57 -8.03 -8.39
C THR A 23 -4.10 -7.82 -8.02
N GLY A 24 -3.20 -8.47 -8.74
CA GLY A 24 -1.75 -8.44 -8.50
C GLY A 24 -1.24 -9.49 -7.51
N ALA A 25 -2.10 -10.32 -6.91
CA ALA A 25 -1.73 -11.30 -5.89
C ALA A 25 -0.68 -12.30 -6.39
N ALA A 26 -0.82 -12.80 -7.62
CA ALA A 26 0.10 -13.76 -8.21
C ALA A 26 1.56 -13.28 -8.26
N ASP A 27 1.76 -11.98 -8.37
CA ASP A 27 3.09 -11.38 -8.46
C ASP A 27 3.59 -10.78 -7.13
N ASN A 28 2.74 -10.76 -6.09
CA ASN A 28 3.05 -10.02 -4.86
C ASN A 28 4.31 -10.53 -4.14
N HIS A 29 4.59 -11.81 -4.20
CA HIS A 29 5.80 -12.42 -3.63
C HIS A 29 7.10 -11.94 -4.28
N LYS A 30 7.04 -11.40 -5.50
CA LYS A 30 8.22 -10.90 -6.24
C LYS A 30 8.71 -9.54 -5.73
N TRP A 31 7.83 -8.77 -5.09
CA TRP A 31 8.15 -7.41 -4.64
C TRP A 31 8.79 -7.46 -3.25
N VAL A 32 10.09 -7.77 -3.23
CA VAL A 32 10.86 -7.98 -2.00
C VAL A 32 11.26 -6.66 -1.35
N VAL A 33 11.60 -5.67 -2.17
CA VAL A 33 12.04 -4.36 -1.69
C VAL A 33 10.88 -3.40 -1.72
N THR A 34 10.57 -2.79 -0.60
CA THR A 34 9.56 -1.73 -0.50
C THR A 34 10.20 -0.46 -0.01
N HIS A 35 9.98 0.65 -0.69
CA HIS A 35 10.46 1.95 -0.25
C HIS A 35 9.49 3.07 -0.63
N ILE A 36 9.51 4.13 0.18
CA ILE A 36 8.62 5.27 0.06
C ILE A 36 9.47 6.54 -0.07
N PRO A 37 9.81 6.97 -1.29
CA PRO A 37 10.32 8.31 -1.49
C PRO A 37 9.23 9.33 -1.14
N PHE A 38 9.58 10.27 -0.27
CA PHE A 38 8.60 11.12 0.38
C PHE A 38 8.92 12.61 0.19
N ASP A 39 8.03 13.31 -0.51
CA ASP A 39 8.05 14.76 -0.66
C ASP A 39 6.97 15.38 0.23
N PHE A 40 7.39 15.92 1.36
CA PHE A 40 6.49 16.57 2.32
C PHE A 40 6.35 18.06 2.05
N GLY A 41 5.10 18.52 1.94
CA GLY A 41 4.83 19.92 1.60
C GLY A 41 5.57 20.30 0.31
N SER A 42 6.17 21.48 0.27
CA SER A 42 6.90 21.97 -0.89
C SER A 42 8.39 21.60 -0.89
N ALA A 43 8.82 20.64 -0.07
CA ALA A 43 10.24 20.39 0.14
C ALA A 43 10.95 19.74 -1.07
N ALA A 44 10.24 18.89 -1.84
CA ALA A 44 10.76 18.18 -3.02
C ALA A 44 12.13 17.51 -2.75
N THR A 45 12.20 16.77 -1.64
CA THR A 45 13.41 16.09 -1.20
C THR A 45 13.76 14.89 -2.08
N HIS A 46 12.76 14.35 -2.79
CA HIS A 46 12.89 13.23 -3.69
C HIS A 46 12.37 13.56 -5.10
N PRO A 47 13.10 14.39 -5.88
CA PRO A 47 12.74 14.64 -7.27
C PRO A 47 12.58 13.33 -8.04
N PHE A 48 11.66 13.28 -8.99
CA PHE A 48 11.31 12.03 -9.68
C PHE A 48 12.50 11.35 -10.37
N LEU A 49 13.42 12.12 -10.91
CA LEU A 49 14.64 11.57 -11.52
C LEU A 49 15.61 11.00 -10.48
N GLN A 50 15.66 11.56 -9.28
CA GLN A 50 16.43 10.98 -8.18
C GLN A 50 15.83 9.63 -7.75
N ILE A 51 14.50 9.53 -7.67
CA ILE A 51 13.84 8.25 -7.39
C ILE A 51 14.22 7.19 -8.43
N ALA A 52 14.31 7.58 -9.72
CA ALA A 52 14.75 6.67 -10.78
C ALA A 52 16.18 6.17 -10.55
N ASP A 53 17.08 7.04 -10.12
CA ASP A 53 18.47 6.68 -9.81
C ASP A 53 18.57 5.79 -8.57
N ASP A 54 17.79 6.08 -7.53
CA ASP A 54 17.76 5.26 -6.31
C ASP A 54 17.23 3.86 -6.59
N VAL A 55 16.19 3.72 -7.40
CA VAL A 55 15.67 2.41 -7.83
C VAL A 55 16.73 1.61 -8.60
N LYS A 56 17.50 2.24 -9.49
CA LYS A 56 18.60 1.59 -10.19
C LYS A 56 19.72 1.16 -9.26
N ARG A 57 20.09 2.00 -8.29
CA ARG A 57 21.11 1.68 -7.26
C ARG A 57 20.68 0.49 -6.41
N VAL A 58 19.41 0.47 -5.96
CA VAL A 58 18.86 -0.64 -5.20
C VAL A 58 18.87 -1.92 -6.03
N SER A 59 18.48 -1.86 -7.30
CA SER A 59 18.55 -3.02 -8.19
C SER A 59 19.96 -3.59 -8.30
N LEU A 60 20.97 -2.72 -8.48
CA LEU A 60 22.38 -3.14 -8.53
C LEU A 60 22.87 -3.73 -7.22
N ALA A 61 22.45 -3.17 -6.09
CA ALA A 61 22.88 -3.63 -4.76
C ALA A 61 22.18 -4.92 -4.31
N THR A 62 21.10 -5.33 -4.96
CA THR A 62 20.28 -6.49 -4.59
C THR A 62 20.19 -7.55 -5.68
N ASP A 63 21.05 -7.50 -6.69
CA ASP A 63 21.01 -8.39 -7.86
C ASP A 63 19.63 -8.44 -8.54
N GLY A 64 18.94 -7.29 -8.60
CA GLY A 64 17.68 -7.14 -9.31
C GLY A 64 16.44 -7.66 -8.56
N LEU A 65 16.47 -7.73 -7.23
CA LEU A 65 15.27 -8.04 -6.47
C LEU A 65 14.13 -7.07 -6.84
N GLY A 66 12.91 -7.61 -6.93
CA GLY A 66 11.73 -6.83 -7.26
C GLY A 66 11.43 -5.72 -6.25
N GLN A 67 11.14 -4.54 -6.75
CA GLN A 67 10.90 -3.34 -5.96
C GLN A 67 9.45 -2.86 -6.07
N ARG A 68 8.84 -2.51 -4.96
CA ARG A 68 7.60 -1.75 -4.89
C ARG A 68 7.90 -0.37 -4.34
N VAL A 69 7.65 0.66 -5.14
CA VAL A 69 7.98 2.05 -4.84
C VAL A 69 6.69 2.85 -4.71
N MET A 70 6.45 3.44 -3.54
CA MET A 70 5.32 4.33 -3.31
C MET A 70 5.81 5.78 -3.33
N VAL A 71 5.50 6.51 -4.40
CA VAL A 71 5.84 7.93 -4.49
C VAL A 71 4.83 8.73 -3.67
N LYS A 72 5.25 9.18 -2.51
CA LYS A 72 4.45 9.98 -1.59
C LYS A 72 4.72 11.46 -1.81
N GLY A 73 3.68 12.23 -2.06
CA GLY A 73 3.82 13.65 -2.41
C GLY A 73 4.03 13.92 -3.91
N TYR A 74 3.56 13.01 -4.77
CA TYR A 74 3.69 13.10 -6.23
C TYR A 74 2.84 14.20 -6.87
N ALA A 75 1.80 14.67 -6.19
CA ALA A 75 0.84 15.62 -6.73
C ALA A 75 0.89 16.97 -6.00
N SER A 76 0.45 18.03 -6.69
CA SER A 76 0.40 19.41 -6.20
C SER A 76 1.78 19.90 -5.73
N GLU A 77 1.92 20.32 -4.49
CA GLU A 77 3.18 20.75 -3.88
C GLU A 77 3.79 19.71 -2.93
N GLY A 78 3.33 18.45 -3.00
CA GLY A 78 3.79 17.36 -2.14
C GLY A 78 2.73 16.83 -1.20
N HIS A 79 3.15 15.94 -0.30
CA HIS A 79 2.25 15.34 0.68
C HIS A 79 1.65 16.41 1.60
N ASP A 80 0.38 16.22 1.95
CA ASP A 80 -0.43 17.18 2.71
C ASP A 80 -0.56 18.55 2.05
N SER A 81 -0.55 18.57 0.71
CA SER A 81 -0.84 19.75 -0.09
C SER A 81 -1.64 19.33 -1.33
N GLY A 82 -2.68 20.05 -1.67
CA GLY A 82 -3.45 19.83 -2.89
C GLY A 82 -4.21 18.51 -3.01
N HIS A 83 -4.44 17.79 -1.90
CA HIS A 83 -5.44 16.73 -1.92
C HIS A 83 -6.79 17.35 -2.31
N MET A 84 -7.44 16.88 -3.23
CA MET A 84 -7.77 15.60 -3.88
C MET A 84 -7.41 15.54 -5.37
N ASP A 85 -6.44 16.27 -5.84
CA ASP A 85 -6.00 16.12 -7.22
C ASP A 85 -5.18 14.84 -7.34
N TYR A 86 -5.64 13.87 -8.13
CA TYR A 86 -4.90 12.63 -8.37
C TYR A 86 -4.17 12.66 -9.71
N GLY A 87 -4.83 13.16 -10.75
CA GLY A 87 -4.22 13.49 -12.03
C GLY A 87 -4.25 15.00 -12.30
N GLY A 88 -3.63 15.45 -13.39
CA GLY A 88 -3.69 16.83 -13.85
C GLY A 88 -2.93 17.86 -13.00
N ASN A 89 -2.31 17.44 -11.89
CA ASN A 89 -1.60 18.34 -10.98
C ASN A 89 -0.35 17.66 -10.40
N ILE A 90 0.52 17.18 -11.27
CA ILE A 90 1.76 16.51 -10.85
C ILE A 90 2.73 17.54 -10.26
N ASN A 91 3.39 17.18 -9.16
CA ASN A 91 4.29 18.05 -8.40
C ASN A 91 5.42 18.62 -9.28
N THR A 92 5.31 19.89 -9.61
CA THR A 92 6.27 20.59 -10.47
C THR A 92 7.61 20.81 -9.79
N ARG A 93 7.66 20.86 -8.46
CA ARG A 93 8.91 20.99 -7.69
C ARG A 93 9.70 19.71 -7.70
N ALA A 94 9.02 18.56 -7.79
CA ALA A 94 9.66 17.25 -7.92
C ALA A 94 10.04 16.90 -9.37
N GLY A 95 9.72 17.75 -10.36
CA GLY A 95 10.04 17.57 -11.77
C GLY A 95 8.85 17.58 -12.72
N GLY A 96 7.62 17.63 -12.18
CA GLY A 96 6.40 17.70 -12.98
C GLY A 96 6.08 16.44 -13.76
N GLU A 97 5.10 16.53 -14.65
CA GLU A 97 4.58 15.41 -15.43
C GLU A 97 5.65 14.73 -16.30
N ALA A 98 6.56 15.52 -16.90
CA ALA A 98 7.59 15.01 -17.79
C ALA A 98 8.57 14.10 -17.05
N ASP A 99 9.07 14.53 -15.91
CA ASP A 99 10.02 13.74 -15.11
C ASP A 99 9.31 12.56 -14.42
N PHE A 100 8.05 12.73 -14.03
CA PHE A 100 7.24 11.62 -13.51
C PHE A 100 7.05 10.52 -14.56
N GLY A 101 6.76 10.88 -15.81
CA GLY A 101 6.72 9.91 -16.91
C GLY A 101 8.09 9.29 -17.22
N THR A 102 9.17 10.07 -17.07
CA THR A 102 10.55 9.60 -17.25
C THR A 102 10.96 8.61 -16.17
N LEU A 103 10.53 8.80 -14.92
CA LEU A 103 10.74 7.84 -13.83
C LEU A 103 10.33 6.43 -14.28
N PHE A 104 9.15 6.27 -14.84
CA PHE A 104 8.64 4.97 -15.27
C PHE A 104 9.36 4.42 -16.49
N THR A 105 9.61 5.26 -17.49
CA THR A 105 10.20 4.81 -18.76
C THR A 105 11.69 4.52 -18.65
N SER A 106 12.44 5.27 -17.82
CA SER A 106 13.88 5.07 -17.62
C SER A 106 14.20 3.87 -16.71
N THR A 107 13.21 3.31 -16.03
CA THR A 107 13.34 2.16 -15.13
C THR A 107 12.54 0.95 -15.59
N LYS A 108 12.07 0.93 -16.85
CA LYS A 108 11.26 -0.16 -17.40
C LYS A 108 11.98 -1.52 -17.40
N ASP A 109 13.30 -1.49 -17.51
CA ASP A 109 14.14 -2.68 -17.52
C ASP A 109 14.67 -3.05 -16.10
N VAL A 110 14.29 -2.26 -15.09
CA VAL A 110 14.51 -2.57 -13.68
C VAL A 110 13.28 -3.28 -13.17
N ASN A 111 13.46 -4.32 -12.38
CA ASN A 111 12.35 -5.06 -11.77
C ASN A 111 11.68 -4.21 -10.67
N ALA A 112 10.91 -3.21 -11.09
CA ALA A 112 10.24 -2.26 -10.19
C ALA A 112 8.83 -1.93 -10.64
N ILE A 113 7.91 -1.84 -9.68
CA ILE A 113 6.57 -1.27 -9.85
C ILE A 113 6.43 -0.01 -9.01
N TYR A 114 5.68 0.93 -9.55
CA TYR A 114 5.42 2.22 -8.92
C TYR A 114 3.96 2.36 -8.55
N GLY A 115 3.77 3.03 -7.46
CA GLY A 115 2.47 3.49 -7.01
C GLY A 115 2.56 4.88 -6.41
N VAL A 116 1.41 5.42 -6.08
CA VAL A 116 1.28 6.72 -5.43
C VAL A 116 0.44 6.61 -4.18
N HIS A 117 0.76 7.44 -3.21
CA HIS A 117 -0.03 7.64 -2.01
C HIS A 117 -1.10 8.70 -2.30
N VAL A 118 -2.35 8.38 -2.02
CA VAL A 118 -3.46 9.31 -2.13
C VAL A 118 -4.26 9.34 -0.83
N ASN A 119 -4.71 10.53 -0.44
CA ASN A 119 -5.69 10.71 0.62
C ASN A 119 -7.06 10.97 0.00
N THR A 120 -8.10 10.31 0.50
CA THR A 120 -9.47 10.43 -0.01
C THR A 120 -10.41 11.08 1.00
N THR A 121 -9.89 11.57 2.10
CA THR A 121 -10.65 12.08 3.24
C THR A 121 -10.54 13.59 3.41
N GLU A 122 -9.35 14.14 3.24
CA GLU A 122 -9.09 15.56 3.37
C GLU A 122 -8.81 16.21 2.02
N ALA A 123 -9.38 17.37 1.81
CA ALA A 123 -9.11 18.21 0.65
C ALA A 123 -8.63 19.60 1.05
N TYR A 124 -7.72 20.12 0.25
CA TYR A 124 -7.09 21.42 0.48
C TYR A 124 -7.62 22.46 -0.52
N PRO A 125 -7.76 23.73 -0.11
CA PRO A 125 -8.24 24.81 -0.99
C PRO A 125 -7.41 24.98 -2.26
N GLU A 126 -6.16 24.57 -2.25
CA GLU A 126 -5.21 24.63 -3.38
C GLU A 126 -5.51 23.60 -4.46
N ALA A 127 -6.30 22.56 -4.14
CA ALA A 127 -6.67 21.54 -5.12
C ALA A 127 -7.55 22.13 -6.22
N ASN A 128 -7.27 21.79 -7.47
CA ASN A 128 -8.10 22.18 -8.61
C ASN A 128 -9.54 21.67 -8.48
N SER A 129 -9.68 20.47 -7.91
CA SER A 129 -10.96 19.80 -7.66
C SER A 129 -11.75 20.37 -6.48
N PHE A 130 -11.15 21.19 -5.61
CA PHE A 130 -11.71 21.60 -4.33
C PHE A 130 -13.17 22.09 -4.42
N ARG A 131 -13.47 22.95 -5.38
CA ARG A 131 -14.82 23.56 -5.50
C ARG A 131 -15.91 22.58 -5.91
N SER A 132 -15.55 21.43 -6.45
CA SER A 132 -16.48 20.38 -6.91
C SER A 132 -16.71 19.27 -5.89
N LEU A 133 -15.98 19.28 -4.76
CA LEU A 133 -16.05 18.23 -3.76
C LEU A 133 -17.26 18.38 -2.84
N PRO A 134 -17.90 17.27 -2.46
CA PRO A 134 -18.92 17.25 -1.42
C PRO A 134 -18.25 17.28 -0.04
N PHE A 135 -18.38 18.35 0.69
CA PHE A 135 -17.81 18.49 2.04
C PHE A 135 -18.80 18.10 3.14
N THR A 136 -18.27 17.62 4.27
CA THR A 136 -19.07 17.36 5.48
C THR A 136 -19.34 18.62 6.31
N GLY A 137 -18.65 19.74 5.99
CA GLY A 137 -18.70 20.99 6.73
C GLY A 137 -17.67 21.10 7.86
N GLY A 138 -16.89 20.05 8.11
CA GLY A 138 -15.84 20.04 9.15
C GLY A 138 -14.44 20.28 8.58
N ARG A 139 -13.55 20.77 9.46
CA ARG A 139 -12.11 20.79 9.18
C ARG A 139 -11.55 19.39 9.26
N GLY A 140 -10.71 19.02 8.29
CA GLY A 140 -9.94 17.80 8.29
C GLY A 140 -8.70 17.91 9.18
N TRP A 141 -8.10 16.76 9.46
CA TRP A 141 -6.80 16.73 10.11
C TRP A 141 -5.69 17.00 9.10
N ASN A 142 -4.78 17.86 9.46
CA ASN A 142 -3.53 18.05 8.73
C ASN A 142 -2.52 18.86 9.56
N TRP A 143 -1.29 18.89 9.08
CA TRP A 143 -0.18 19.62 9.72
C TRP A 143 -0.35 21.13 9.74
N LEU A 144 -1.03 21.69 8.74
CA LEU A 144 -1.18 23.13 8.52
C LEU A 144 -2.58 23.64 8.87
N ASN A 145 -3.46 22.76 9.34
CA ASN A 145 -4.82 23.09 9.77
C ASN A 145 -5.68 23.75 8.67
N GLN A 146 -5.46 23.36 7.41
CA GLN A 146 -6.06 23.97 6.22
C GLN A 146 -7.08 23.09 5.51
N SER A 147 -7.08 21.78 5.79
CA SER A 147 -7.91 20.81 5.09
C SER A 147 -9.38 20.84 5.53
N TYR A 148 -10.22 20.25 4.71
CA TYR A 148 -11.65 20.05 4.95
C TYR A 148 -12.02 18.59 4.70
N TYR A 149 -12.88 18.01 5.53
CA TYR A 149 -13.36 16.65 5.33
C TYR A 149 -14.28 16.54 4.13
N VAL A 150 -13.96 15.61 3.26
CA VAL A 150 -14.78 15.23 2.12
C VAL A 150 -15.80 14.19 2.57
N ASN A 151 -17.03 14.31 2.11
CA ASN A 151 -18.05 13.29 2.25
C ASN A 151 -17.75 12.16 1.26
N GLN A 152 -16.98 11.16 1.68
CA GLN A 152 -16.53 10.06 0.83
C GLN A 152 -17.69 9.27 0.21
N ARG A 153 -18.82 9.14 0.91
CA ARG A 153 -20.01 8.46 0.40
C ARG A 153 -20.59 9.19 -0.80
N ASP A 154 -20.77 10.50 -0.68
CA ASP A 154 -21.35 11.30 -1.75
C ASP A 154 -20.37 11.45 -2.90
N ASP A 155 -19.08 11.61 -2.62
CA ASP A 155 -18.01 11.70 -3.63
C ASP A 155 -17.89 10.39 -4.45
N LEU A 156 -18.02 9.25 -3.80
CA LEU A 156 -18.11 7.96 -4.48
C LEU A 156 -19.45 7.80 -5.22
N GLY A 157 -20.54 8.24 -4.59
CA GLY A 157 -21.90 8.11 -5.11
C GLY A 157 -22.13 8.87 -6.40
N ASN A 158 -21.59 10.08 -6.49
CA ASN A 158 -21.69 10.95 -7.68
C ASN A 158 -20.60 10.66 -8.74
N GLY A 159 -19.67 9.75 -8.44
CA GLY A 159 -18.59 9.34 -9.35
C GLY A 159 -17.34 10.23 -9.27
N GLY A 160 -17.30 11.23 -8.41
CA GLY A 160 -16.17 12.17 -8.32
C GLY A 160 -14.85 11.48 -8.00
N ALA A 161 -14.82 10.62 -6.97
CA ALA A 161 -13.63 9.85 -6.62
C ALA A 161 -13.14 8.98 -7.79
N VAL A 162 -14.06 8.24 -8.42
CA VAL A 162 -13.74 7.36 -9.55
C VAL A 162 -13.19 8.15 -10.74
N ASN A 163 -13.78 9.29 -11.05
CA ASN A 163 -13.33 10.15 -12.15
C ASN A 163 -11.91 10.69 -11.93
N ARG A 164 -11.55 11.09 -10.72
CA ARG A 164 -10.19 11.57 -10.42
C ARG A 164 -9.14 10.46 -10.56
N PHE A 165 -9.45 9.23 -10.15
CA PHE A 165 -8.57 8.08 -10.39
C PHE A 165 -8.47 7.73 -11.88
N GLN A 166 -9.57 7.85 -12.62
CA GLN A 166 -9.58 7.64 -14.06
C GLN A 166 -8.75 8.71 -14.80
N GLU A 167 -8.79 9.96 -14.34
CA GLU A 167 -7.94 11.04 -14.86
C GLU A 167 -6.46 10.71 -14.72
N LEU A 168 -6.03 10.26 -13.55
CA LEU A 168 -4.65 9.81 -13.32
C LEU A 168 -4.29 8.65 -14.27
N ARG A 169 -5.18 7.66 -14.41
CA ARG A 169 -4.94 6.52 -15.31
C ARG A 169 -4.87 6.93 -16.78
N ASN A 170 -5.70 7.89 -17.20
CA ASN A 170 -5.68 8.41 -18.56
C ASN A 170 -4.41 9.19 -18.86
N GLN A 171 -3.91 9.96 -17.89
CA GLN A 171 -2.66 10.71 -17.99
C GLN A 171 -1.45 9.75 -18.07
N PHE A 172 -1.48 8.66 -17.29
CA PHE A 172 -0.43 7.65 -17.26
C PHE A 172 -0.98 6.25 -17.59
N PRO A 173 -1.29 5.97 -18.87
CA PRO A 173 -1.92 4.71 -19.27
C PRO A 173 -0.95 3.53 -19.17
N LEU A 174 -1.48 2.35 -18.78
CA LEU A 174 -0.70 1.12 -18.66
C LEU A 174 -0.01 0.70 -19.96
N SER A 175 -0.57 1.03 -21.11
CA SER A 175 0.03 0.76 -22.42
C SER A 175 1.38 1.46 -22.61
N LYS A 176 1.58 2.60 -21.95
CA LYS A 176 2.82 3.37 -21.99
C LYS A 176 3.68 3.19 -20.74
N TYR A 177 3.03 3.00 -19.59
CA TYR A 177 3.65 2.94 -18.26
C TYR A 177 3.22 1.66 -17.51
N PRO A 178 3.60 0.47 -17.99
CA PRO A 178 3.12 -0.80 -17.43
C PRO A 178 3.58 -1.06 -16.00
N ASN A 179 4.62 -0.40 -15.55
CA ASN A 179 5.15 -0.45 -14.20
C ASN A 179 4.50 0.56 -13.23
N PHE A 180 3.69 1.50 -13.69
CA PHE A 180 2.90 2.41 -12.84
C PHE A 180 1.50 1.84 -12.63
N ARG A 181 1.35 0.98 -11.61
CA ARG A 181 0.14 0.17 -11.47
C ARG A 181 -0.40 0.02 -10.06
N TRP A 182 0.17 0.73 -9.06
CA TRP A 182 -0.21 0.60 -7.67
C TRP A 182 -0.76 1.91 -7.10
N ILE A 183 -1.80 1.82 -6.27
CA ILE A 183 -2.38 2.95 -5.52
C ILE A 183 -2.46 2.56 -4.05
N TYR A 184 -1.90 3.39 -3.19
CA TYR A 184 -2.11 3.32 -1.76
C TYR A 184 -3.12 4.40 -1.34
N ILE A 185 -4.18 3.96 -0.65
CA ILE A 185 -5.25 4.83 -0.16
C ILE A 185 -5.08 5.01 1.33
N ASP A 186 -4.75 6.24 1.69
CA ASP A 186 -4.66 6.71 3.06
C ASP A 186 -6.00 7.21 3.57
N VAL A 187 -6.28 7.04 4.85
CA VAL A 187 -7.42 7.60 5.58
C VAL A 187 -8.76 7.40 4.86
N TYR A 188 -9.20 6.17 4.68
CA TYR A 188 -10.51 5.88 4.13
C TYR A 188 -11.49 5.45 5.22
N TYR A 189 -12.44 6.31 5.59
CA TYR A 189 -13.44 6.01 6.62
C TYR A 189 -14.61 5.17 6.13
N GLY A 190 -14.88 5.18 4.83
CA GLY A 190 -15.92 4.36 4.22
C GLY A 190 -15.63 2.88 4.40
N SER A 191 -16.63 2.10 4.85
CA SER A 191 -16.54 0.67 5.05
C SER A 191 -17.59 -0.08 4.25
N GLY A 192 -17.51 -1.41 4.25
CA GLY A 192 -18.48 -2.26 3.56
C GLY A 192 -18.55 -1.93 2.07
N TRP A 193 -19.75 -1.66 1.57
CA TRP A 193 -20.00 -1.44 0.15
C TRP A 193 -19.23 -0.27 -0.46
N GLN A 194 -18.88 0.75 0.33
CA GLN A 194 -18.15 1.92 -0.19
C GLN A 194 -16.72 1.54 -0.55
N ALA A 195 -16.01 0.88 0.36
CA ALA A 195 -14.66 0.40 0.12
C ALA A 195 -14.63 -0.65 -0.99
N ASP A 196 -15.59 -1.59 -0.99
CA ASP A 196 -15.71 -2.62 -2.01
C ASP A 196 -15.96 -2.02 -3.41
N ARG A 197 -16.89 -1.06 -3.52
CA ARG A 197 -17.15 -0.38 -4.79
C ARG A 197 -15.93 0.37 -5.30
N LEU A 198 -15.26 1.17 -4.44
CA LEU A 198 -14.07 1.90 -4.87
C LEU A 198 -12.95 0.96 -5.28
N GLY A 199 -12.68 -0.08 -4.50
CA GLY A 199 -11.68 -1.10 -4.82
C GLY A 199 -11.97 -1.79 -6.17
N ASN A 200 -13.22 -2.15 -6.44
CA ASN A 200 -13.63 -2.70 -7.73
C ASN A 200 -13.35 -1.73 -8.90
N GLU A 201 -13.69 -0.45 -8.75
CA GLU A 201 -13.43 0.54 -9.80
C GLU A 201 -11.93 0.72 -10.04
N LEU A 202 -11.12 0.74 -8.97
CA LEU A 202 -9.66 0.81 -9.09
C LEU A 202 -9.09 -0.41 -9.82
N ASN A 203 -9.51 -1.62 -9.46
CA ASN A 203 -9.07 -2.84 -10.11
C ASN A 203 -9.46 -2.88 -11.59
N LYS A 204 -10.66 -2.39 -11.97
CA LYS A 204 -11.07 -2.25 -13.38
C LYS A 204 -10.16 -1.31 -14.19
N MET A 205 -9.61 -0.30 -13.54
CA MET A 205 -8.61 0.61 -14.15
C MET A 205 -7.20 0.00 -14.19
N GLY A 206 -7.01 -1.23 -13.68
CA GLY A 206 -5.72 -1.91 -13.60
C GLY A 206 -4.85 -1.44 -12.43
N TRP A 207 -5.45 -0.87 -11.39
CA TRP A 207 -4.73 -0.54 -10.17
C TRP A 207 -4.69 -1.73 -9.21
N GLU A 208 -3.52 -2.05 -8.71
CA GLU A 208 -3.33 -2.81 -7.48
C GLU A 208 -3.56 -1.86 -6.30
N VAL A 209 -4.19 -2.34 -5.24
CA VAL A 209 -4.60 -1.49 -4.11
C VAL A 209 -3.79 -1.79 -2.87
N GLY A 210 -3.30 -0.76 -2.23
CA GLY A 210 -2.86 -0.75 -0.84
C GLY A 210 -3.79 0.12 0.01
N SER A 211 -3.85 -0.10 1.30
CA SER A 211 -4.71 0.66 2.21
C SER A 211 -4.04 0.90 3.55
N GLU A 212 -4.43 1.98 4.21
CA GLU A 212 -3.99 2.24 5.57
C GLU A 212 -4.53 1.18 6.55
N TRP A 213 -5.81 0.87 6.46
CA TRP A 213 -6.51 -0.01 7.39
C TRP A 213 -6.88 -1.34 6.76
N ALA A 214 -6.67 -2.43 7.47
CA ALA A 214 -6.89 -3.78 6.97
C ALA A 214 -8.36 -4.10 6.67
N ASP A 215 -9.29 -3.53 7.45
CA ASP A 215 -10.73 -3.73 7.30
C ASP A 215 -11.36 -2.91 6.15
N ARG A 216 -10.57 -2.01 5.56
CA ARG A 216 -10.94 -1.27 4.36
C ARG A 216 -10.28 -1.91 3.15
N PHE A 217 -11.01 -2.04 2.07
CA PHE A 217 -10.50 -2.69 0.85
C PHE A 217 -10.03 -4.13 1.04
N GLU A 218 -10.54 -4.84 2.06
CA GLU A 218 -10.11 -6.20 2.43
C GLU A 218 -10.00 -7.14 1.22
N ARG A 219 -10.99 -7.09 0.31
CA ARG A 219 -11.05 -7.92 -0.90
C ARG A 219 -10.21 -7.40 -2.07
N HIS A 220 -9.60 -6.23 -1.94
CA HIS A 220 -8.88 -5.56 -3.02
C HIS A 220 -7.45 -5.22 -2.68
N SER A 221 -7.13 -5.10 -1.39
CA SER A 221 -5.84 -4.64 -0.92
C SER A 221 -4.83 -5.78 -0.84
N LEU A 222 -3.71 -5.62 -1.54
CA LEU A 222 -2.53 -6.49 -1.41
C LEU A 222 -1.64 -6.10 -0.24
N TRP A 223 -1.78 -4.90 0.26
CA TRP A 223 -0.98 -4.38 1.34
C TRP A 223 -1.79 -3.47 2.25
N SER A 224 -1.65 -3.67 3.56
CA SER A 224 -2.34 -2.89 4.58
C SER A 224 -1.34 -2.41 5.63
N HIS A 225 -1.23 -1.09 5.75
CA HIS A 225 -0.21 -0.45 6.59
C HIS A 225 -0.40 -0.75 8.09
N TRP A 226 -1.61 -0.58 8.59
CA TRP A 226 -1.88 -0.67 10.02
C TRP A 226 -2.68 -1.90 10.44
N SER A 227 -2.62 -2.95 9.68
CA SER A 227 -3.37 -4.16 10.02
C SER A 227 -2.95 -4.75 11.36
N ASN A 228 -1.76 -4.43 11.83
CA ASN A 228 -1.19 -4.95 13.05
C ASN A 228 -0.54 -3.92 13.96
N ASP A 229 -0.82 -2.66 13.77
CA ASP A 229 -0.21 -1.64 14.61
C ASP A 229 -0.98 -1.46 15.92
N GLU A 230 -0.72 -2.35 16.87
CA GLU A 230 -1.21 -2.23 18.23
C GLU A 230 -0.72 -0.94 18.91
N HIS A 231 0.41 -0.39 18.45
CA HIS A 231 0.96 0.85 18.97
C HIS A 231 0.25 2.09 18.41
N TYR A 232 -0.11 2.07 17.13
CA TYR A 232 -0.77 3.21 16.47
C TYR A 232 -2.28 3.23 16.66
N GLY A 233 -2.90 2.07 16.78
CA GLY A 233 -4.34 1.93 16.97
C GLY A 233 -4.78 1.97 18.44
N GLY A 234 -3.86 1.82 19.38
CA GLY A 234 -4.19 1.63 20.79
C GLY A 234 -5.13 0.42 20.96
N ALA A 235 -6.11 0.54 21.87
CA ALA A 235 -7.13 -0.48 22.04
C ALA A 235 -8.15 -0.56 20.87
N THR A 236 -8.07 0.38 19.90
CA THR A 236 -8.94 0.40 18.74
C THR A 236 -8.21 -0.26 17.59
N ASN A 237 -8.47 -1.53 17.38
CA ASN A 237 -7.95 -2.24 16.22
C ASN A 237 -8.50 -1.59 14.93
N LYS A 238 -7.63 -1.03 14.13
CA LYS A 238 -8.00 -0.46 12.83
C LYS A 238 -8.15 -1.54 11.75
N GLY A 239 -8.50 -2.75 12.12
CA GLY A 239 -8.71 -3.83 11.18
C GLY A 239 -8.66 -5.21 11.81
N LEU A 240 -8.60 -6.23 10.98
CA LEU A 240 -8.49 -7.62 11.41
C LEU A 240 -7.15 -7.83 12.13
N ASN A 241 -7.15 -8.73 13.12
CA ASN A 241 -5.92 -9.16 13.75
C ASN A 241 -4.98 -9.73 12.68
N SER A 242 -3.93 -8.99 12.38
CA SER A 242 -3.01 -9.29 11.31
C SER A 242 -2.21 -10.58 11.50
N GLN A 243 -2.16 -11.13 12.70
CA GLN A 243 -1.53 -12.43 12.91
C GLN A 243 -2.17 -13.55 12.09
N VAL A 244 -3.43 -13.39 11.72
CA VAL A 244 -4.17 -14.39 10.94
C VAL A 244 -4.60 -13.88 9.57
N ILE A 245 -4.39 -12.61 9.25
CA ILE A 245 -4.93 -12.02 8.02
C ILE A 245 -4.42 -12.74 6.77
N ARG A 246 -3.13 -13.05 6.72
CA ARG A 246 -2.54 -13.80 5.62
C ARG A 246 -3.09 -15.22 5.54
N PHE A 247 -3.41 -15.83 6.69
CA PHE A 247 -3.96 -17.17 6.75
C PHE A 247 -5.43 -17.20 6.35
N VAL A 248 -6.22 -16.24 6.82
CA VAL A 248 -7.68 -16.21 6.61
C VAL A 248 -8.03 -15.62 5.25
N ASP A 249 -7.52 -14.43 4.95
CA ASP A 249 -7.94 -13.71 3.74
C ASP A 249 -7.16 -14.10 2.50
N ASN A 250 -5.84 -13.93 2.54
CA ASN A 250 -5.00 -14.11 1.38
C ASN A 250 -3.54 -14.37 1.75
N ALA A 251 -3.02 -15.50 1.33
CA ALA A 251 -1.62 -15.86 1.53
C ALA A 251 -0.63 -14.84 0.91
N ASN A 252 -1.05 -14.14 -0.14
CA ASN A 252 -0.24 -13.16 -0.86
C ASN A 252 -0.36 -11.74 -0.32
N LYS A 253 -1.22 -11.49 0.68
CA LYS A 253 -1.39 -10.16 1.25
C LYS A 253 -0.22 -9.79 2.15
N ASP A 254 0.31 -8.60 1.93
CA ASP A 254 1.31 -7.99 2.81
C ASP A 254 0.61 -7.13 3.86
N ASN A 255 1.06 -7.23 5.07
CA ASN A 255 0.62 -6.37 6.15
C ASN A 255 1.79 -6.12 7.09
N TRP A 256 1.74 -5.06 7.85
CA TRP A 256 2.75 -4.83 8.85
C TRP A 256 2.50 -5.75 10.05
N ASN A 257 3.26 -6.82 10.09
CA ASN A 257 3.29 -7.75 11.20
C ASN A 257 4.74 -8.08 11.54
N PRO A 258 5.16 -8.01 12.80
CA PRO A 258 6.52 -8.38 13.19
C PRO A 258 6.84 -9.86 12.96
N ASN A 259 5.85 -10.70 12.69
CA ASN A 259 6.06 -12.10 12.35
C ASN A 259 6.26 -12.26 10.84
N VAL A 260 7.47 -12.58 10.43
CA VAL A 260 7.85 -12.74 9.02
C VAL A 260 7.01 -13.78 8.25
N VAL A 261 6.46 -14.76 8.92
CA VAL A 261 5.63 -15.81 8.31
C VAL A 261 4.24 -15.25 7.95
N LEU A 262 3.76 -14.27 8.70
CA LEU A 262 2.39 -13.76 8.59
C LEU A 262 2.26 -12.51 7.70
N GLY A 263 3.33 -12.05 7.10
CA GLY A 263 3.25 -10.98 6.14
C GLY A 263 4.03 -9.73 6.50
N TYR A 264 5.26 -9.90 6.87
CA TYR A 264 6.17 -8.79 7.04
C TYR A 264 6.96 -8.58 5.75
N PRO A 265 6.57 -7.67 4.85
CA PRO A 265 7.57 -6.69 4.48
C PRO A 265 7.23 -5.36 5.11
N GLN A 266 8.08 -4.91 5.97
CA GLN A 266 8.06 -3.57 6.46
C GLN A 266 8.31 -2.63 5.29
N ILE A 267 7.42 -1.67 5.05
CA ILE A 267 7.75 -0.56 4.17
C ILE A 267 8.73 0.33 4.95
N VAL A 268 9.94 0.36 4.48
CA VAL A 268 10.98 1.24 5.02
C VAL A 268 11.15 2.38 4.05
N GLU A 269 11.01 3.60 4.54
CA GLU A 269 11.36 4.79 3.79
C GLU A 269 12.86 4.78 3.51
N PHE A 270 13.24 4.91 2.26
CA PHE A 270 14.66 4.90 1.88
C PHE A 270 15.39 6.12 2.43
N GLU A 271 14.71 7.26 2.55
CA GLU A 271 15.28 8.50 3.06
C GLU A 271 14.60 9.07 4.31
N GLY A 272 13.45 8.56 4.71
CA GLY A 272 12.71 9.06 5.88
C GLY A 272 12.21 10.51 5.75
N TRP A 273 11.47 10.95 6.74
CA TRP A 273 10.83 12.28 6.81
C TRP A 273 11.78 13.47 6.76
N THR A 274 13.02 13.28 7.15
CA THR A 274 14.01 14.34 7.33
C THR A 274 15.12 14.31 6.28
N GLY A 275 14.97 13.47 5.25
CA GLY A 275 16.07 13.19 4.31
C GLY A 275 17.18 12.35 4.95
N HIS A 276 16.92 11.74 6.09
CA HIS A 276 17.82 10.79 6.71
C HIS A 276 17.80 9.49 5.96
N GLN A 277 18.96 9.11 5.43
CA GLN A 277 19.18 7.82 4.80
C GLN A 277 19.86 6.89 5.79
N ASP A 278 19.14 5.98 6.40
CA ASP A 278 19.74 4.81 7.04
C ASP A 278 19.78 3.66 6.02
N GLN A 279 20.75 3.74 5.12
CA GLN A 279 20.93 2.74 4.06
C GLN A 279 21.25 1.36 4.64
N ASP A 280 22.00 1.31 5.75
CA ASP A 280 22.34 0.03 6.39
C ASP A 280 21.10 -0.65 6.98
N ALA A 281 20.20 0.11 7.62
CA ALA A 281 18.94 -0.42 8.12
C ALA A 281 18.04 -0.86 6.95
N PHE A 282 17.99 -0.09 5.87
CA PHE A 282 17.21 -0.42 4.68
C PHE A 282 17.66 -1.76 4.06
N TYR A 283 18.95 -1.91 3.77
CA TYR A 283 19.48 -3.15 3.19
C TYR A 283 19.38 -4.33 4.17
N ARG A 284 19.63 -4.11 5.45
CA ARG A 284 19.45 -5.15 6.47
C ARG A 284 18.02 -5.66 6.52
N ASN A 285 17.04 -4.75 6.40
CA ASN A 285 15.62 -5.12 6.39
C ASN A 285 15.26 -5.99 5.16
N ILE A 286 15.81 -5.68 3.98
CA ILE A 286 15.59 -6.47 2.77
C ILE A 286 16.02 -7.93 3.01
N TRP A 287 17.23 -8.13 3.52
CA TRP A 287 17.82 -9.47 3.67
C TRP A 287 17.30 -10.22 4.90
N ALA A 288 17.11 -9.53 6.01
CA ALA A 288 16.73 -10.17 7.27
C ALA A 288 15.21 -10.41 7.39
N ASN A 289 14.40 -9.57 6.78
CA ASN A 289 12.94 -9.59 6.97
C ASN A 289 12.18 -9.82 5.66
N ASN A 290 12.39 -8.96 4.65
CA ASN A 290 11.54 -8.97 3.47
C ASN A 290 11.75 -10.21 2.62
N LEU A 291 12.99 -10.57 2.30
CA LEU A 291 13.28 -11.71 1.46
C LEU A 291 12.78 -13.04 2.07
N PRO A 292 13.04 -13.36 3.35
CA PRO A 292 12.46 -14.54 3.98
C PRO A 292 10.93 -14.53 3.98
N SER A 293 10.31 -13.40 4.25
CA SER A 293 8.85 -13.26 4.25
C SER A 293 8.26 -13.53 2.87
N LYS A 294 8.86 -12.93 1.83
CA LYS A 294 8.42 -13.13 0.44
C LYS A 294 8.67 -14.54 -0.06
N PHE A 295 9.76 -15.18 0.37
CA PHE A 295 9.99 -16.59 0.09
C PHE A 295 8.87 -17.47 0.65
N LEU A 296 8.45 -17.22 1.90
CA LEU A 296 7.36 -17.96 2.54
C LEU A 296 5.98 -17.67 1.92
N GLN A 297 5.80 -16.54 1.24
CA GLN A 297 4.56 -16.24 0.51
C GLN A 297 4.32 -17.17 -0.69
N ASN A 298 5.34 -17.86 -1.19
CA ASN A 298 5.15 -18.87 -2.23
C ASN A 298 4.39 -20.11 -1.74
N SER A 299 4.24 -20.25 -0.43
CA SER A 299 3.60 -21.40 0.19
C SER A 299 2.37 -20.99 0.96
N ARG A 300 1.24 -21.62 0.68
CA ARG A 300 -0.02 -21.38 1.39
C ARG A 300 0.06 -21.92 2.81
N ILE A 301 -0.37 -21.14 3.79
CA ILE A 301 -0.51 -21.57 5.17
C ILE A 301 -1.76 -22.46 5.28
N MET A 302 -1.57 -23.71 5.74
CA MET A 302 -2.65 -24.67 5.93
C MET A 302 -3.03 -24.83 7.39
N ARG A 303 -2.10 -24.58 8.31
CA ARG A 303 -2.33 -24.66 9.74
C ARG A 303 -1.38 -23.76 10.52
N TYR A 304 -1.88 -23.26 11.63
CA TYR A 304 -1.15 -22.44 12.57
C TYR A 304 -1.46 -22.89 13.99
N ASP A 305 -0.47 -23.36 14.71
CA ASP A 305 -0.58 -23.82 16.08
C ASP A 305 0.30 -22.99 17.01
N THR A 306 -0.23 -22.69 18.18
CA THR A 306 0.50 -22.00 19.25
C THR A 306 0.59 -22.92 20.47
N ALA A 307 1.76 -22.99 21.07
CA ALA A 307 1.99 -23.73 22.30
C ALA A 307 2.85 -22.91 23.26
N ASP A 308 2.74 -23.17 24.53
CA ASP A 308 3.67 -22.65 25.52
C ASP A 308 5.05 -23.29 25.27
N ALA A 309 6.05 -22.46 25.05
CA ALA A 309 7.43 -22.88 24.84
C ALA A 309 8.23 -22.98 26.17
N GLY A 310 7.61 -22.67 27.29
CA GLY A 310 8.25 -22.44 28.59
C GLY A 310 8.85 -21.02 28.68
N ASP A 311 9.23 -20.63 29.86
CA ASP A 311 9.84 -19.32 30.18
C ASP A 311 8.99 -18.11 29.75
N GLY A 312 7.67 -18.26 29.69
CA GLY A 312 6.74 -17.21 29.25
C GLY A 312 6.81 -16.92 27.75
N LYS A 313 7.40 -17.78 26.95
CA LYS A 313 7.49 -17.67 25.48
C LYS A 313 6.43 -18.50 24.81
N THR A 314 5.97 -18.03 23.65
CA THR A 314 5.04 -18.74 22.80
C THR A 314 5.77 -19.33 21.61
N LYS A 315 5.57 -20.64 21.37
CA LYS A 315 6.02 -21.33 20.16
C LYS A 315 4.91 -21.28 19.13
N HIS A 316 5.24 -20.83 17.93
CA HIS A 316 4.35 -20.87 16.77
C HIS A 316 4.83 -21.96 15.79
N THR A 317 3.89 -22.75 15.31
CA THR A 317 4.15 -23.79 14.31
C THR A 317 3.22 -23.57 13.12
N TYR A 318 3.79 -23.47 11.93
CA TYR A 318 3.06 -23.28 10.68
C TYR A 318 3.20 -24.51 9.81
N THR A 319 2.12 -24.95 9.22
CA THR A 319 2.10 -25.98 8.19
C THR A 319 1.75 -25.33 6.87
N PHE A 320 2.60 -25.50 5.88
CA PHE A 320 2.40 -24.99 4.53
C PHE A 320 1.93 -26.11 3.60
N ALA A 321 1.18 -25.73 2.57
CA ALA A 321 0.94 -26.63 1.43
C ALA A 321 2.24 -26.83 0.65
N ASN A 322 2.42 -28.06 0.18
CA ASN A 322 3.52 -28.41 -0.74
C ASN A 322 3.25 -27.86 -2.14
#